data_931d43787d66bc2362ad934c36adf891
#
_entry.id   931d43787d66bc2362ad934c36adf891
#
_cell.length_a   1.000
_cell.length_b   1.000
_cell.length_c   1.000
_cell.angle_alpha   90.00
_cell.angle_beta   90.00
_cell.angle_gamma   90.00
#
_symmetry.space_group_name_H-M   'P 1'
#
loop_
_entity.id
_entity.type
_entity.pdbx_description
1 polymer ?
#
loop_
_entity_poly.entity_id
_entity_poly.type
_entity_poly.pdbx_seq_one_letter_code
_entity_poly.pdbx_strand_id
1 'polypeptide(L)'
;MRPLGSETTHPEMGQPPARRGGITDAVIRGALGITPLWAVATHQARRMMIRRAERLGIPWREQVSAYGQLDWDPLWREVNDASLTYPANYQASFHGYDAGHLCWEAAFEFEVASNAVHAPLYPEAGPASDQALRAGYQRALLAHLPQPPAAVLDLHCTVGLSAFALAAAFPQAAITAMD
;
A
#
# COMPACT_ATOMS: atom_id res chain seq x y z
N MET A 1 -0.70 47.95 -21.25
CA MET A 1 0.17 46.85 -20.84
C MET A 1 0.48 47.05 -19.36
N ARG A 2 -0.27 46.40 -18.45
CA ARG A 2 -0.08 46.47 -17.01
C ARG A 2 0.34 45.08 -16.54
N PRO A 3 1.38 44.93 -15.69
CA PRO A 3 1.77 43.62 -15.13
C PRO A 3 0.81 43.22 -14.00
N LEU A 4 0.25 42.02 -14.09
CA LEU A 4 -0.48 41.35 -13.04
C LEU A 4 0.54 40.74 -12.08
N GLY A 5 0.83 41.41 -10.98
CA GLY A 5 1.46 40.85 -9.81
C GLY A 5 0.36 40.33 -8.86
N SER A 6 0.21 39.05 -8.72
CA SER A 6 -0.49 38.44 -7.59
C SER A 6 0.46 37.46 -6.91
N GLU A 7 1.15 37.94 -5.88
CA GLU A 7 1.78 37.10 -4.89
C GLU A 7 0.68 36.32 -4.16
N THR A 8 0.55 35.05 -4.50
CA THR A 8 -0.18 34.07 -3.69
C THR A 8 0.69 33.71 -2.49
N THR A 9 0.46 34.38 -1.36
CA THR A 9 0.99 33.94 -0.07
C THR A 9 0.37 32.60 0.28
N HIS A 10 1.17 31.53 0.16
CA HIS A 10 0.83 30.23 0.73
C HIS A 10 0.80 30.38 2.27
N PRO A 11 -0.25 29.90 2.95
CA PRO A 11 -0.21 29.83 4.41
C PRO A 11 0.90 28.88 4.82
N GLU A 12 1.83 29.36 5.65
CA GLU A 12 2.81 28.50 6.32
C GLU A 12 2.05 27.44 7.11
N MET A 13 2.22 26.18 6.69
CA MET A 13 1.78 25.05 7.50
C MET A 13 2.64 25.03 8.76
N GLY A 14 2.05 25.49 9.87
CA GLY A 14 2.69 25.43 11.18
C GLY A 14 3.17 24.02 11.49
N GLN A 15 4.42 23.89 11.88
CA GLN A 15 4.98 22.62 12.33
C GLN A 15 4.08 22.04 13.44
N PRO A 16 3.72 20.77 13.40
CA PRO A 16 2.95 20.16 14.48
C PRO A 16 3.76 20.28 15.78
N PRO A 17 3.10 20.56 16.92
CA PRO A 17 3.77 20.72 18.19
C PRO A 17 4.58 19.47 18.50
N ALA A 18 5.87 19.64 18.82
CA ALA A 18 6.76 18.56 19.24
C ALA A 18 6.10 17.84 20.43
N ARG A 19 5.62 16.61 20.22
CA ARG A 19 5.13 15.76 21.30
C ARG A 19 6.31 15.56 22.26
N ARG A 20 6.20 16.10 23.47
CA ARG A 20 7.12 15.78 24.56
C ARG A 20 6.94 14.30 24.87
N GLY A 21 7.86 13.48 24.38
CA GLY A 21 7.91 12.06 24.69
C GLY A 21 8.12 11.90 26.20
N GLY A 22 7.14 11.32 26.89
CA GLY A 22 7.26 10.99 28.29
C GLY A 22 8.25 9.84 28.54
N ILE A 23 8.55 9.54 29.80
CA ILE A 23 9.40 8.41 30.21
C ILE A 23 8.93 7.10 29.57
N THR A 24 7.62 6.92 29.39
CA THR A 24 7.00 5.81 28.66
C THR A 24 7.50 5.69 27.23
N ASP A 25 7.65 6.78 26.48
CA ASP A 25 8.15 6.76 25.09
C ASP A 25 9.62 6.39 25.02
N ALA A 26 10.42 6.78 26.01
CA ALA A 26 11.83 6.41 26.12
C ALA A 26 12.00 4.92 26.45
N VAL A 27 11.17 4.39 27.35
CA VAL A 27 11.15 2.96 27.71
C VAL A 27 10.69 2.11 26.53
N ILE A 28 9.64 2.53 25.81
CA ILE A 28 9.15 1.83 24.61
C ILE A 28 10.22 1.83 23.52
N ARG A 29 10.87 2.97 23.24
CA ARG A 29 11.96 3.02 22.26
C ARG A 29 13.16 2.17 22.67
N GLY A 30 13.52 2.16 23.94
CA GLY A 30 14.57 1.30 24.47
C GLY A 30 14.24 -0.19 24.35
N ALA A 31 13.01 -0.58 24.68
CA ALA A 31 12.54 -1.94 24.55
C ALA A 31 12.44 -2.40 23.08
N LEU A 32 11.98 -1.53 22.18
CA LEU A 32 11.90 -1.80 20.73
C LEU A 32 13.29 -1.82 20.05
N GLY A 33 14.33 -1.25 20.67
CA GLY A 33 15.72 -1.36 20.23
C GLY A 33 16.36 -2.73 20.49
N ILE A 34 15.69 -3.61 21.26
CA ILE A 34 16.16 -4.97 21.52
C ILE A 34 15.62 -5.88 20.39
N THR A 35 16.49 -6.28 19.48
CA THR A 35 16.15 -7.06 18.26
C THR A 35 15.20 -8.24 18.50
N PRO A 36 15.41 -9.13 19.52
CA PRO A 36 14.48 -10.25 19.75
C PRO A 36 13.09 -9.79 20.22
N LEU A 37 12.99 -8.73 20.99
CA LEU A 37 11.70 -8.20 21.44
C LEU A 37 10.91 -7.56 20.30
N TRP A 38 11.61 -6.86 19.41
CA TRP A 38 11.02 -6.31 18.19
C TRP A 38 10.47 -7.41 17.28
N ALA A 39 11.22 -8.47 17.03
CA ALA A 39 10.78 -9.62 16.22
C ALA A 39 9.52 -10.29 16.81
N VAL A 40 9.46 -10.47 18.12
CA VAL A 40 8.28 -11.02 18.80
C VAL A 40 7.08 -10.08 18.66
N ALA A 41 7.28 -8.78 18.87
CA ALA A 41 6.20 -7.78 18.75
C ALA A 41 5.65 -7.73 17.32
N THR A 42 6.51 -7.74 16.30
CA THR A 42 6.15 -7.74 14.88
C THR A 42 5.36 -9.00 14.51
N HIS A 43 5.85 -10.17 14.95
CA HIS A 43 5.15 -11.43 14.72
C HIS A 43 3.76 -11.47 15.38
N GLN A 44 3.64 -10.94 16.59
CA GLN A 44 2.34 -10.83 17.28
C GLN A 44 1.39 -9.86 16.56
N ALA A 45 1.89 -8.70 16.13
CA ALA A 45 1.09 -7.72 15.39
C ALA A 45 0.56 -8.32 14.09
N ARG A 46 1.40 -9.02 13.33
CA ARG A 46 1.00 -9.72 12.10
C ARG A 46 -0.07 -10.78 12.37
N ARG A 47 0.12 -11.61 13.40
CA ARG A 47 -0.90 -12.62 13.79
C ARG A 47 -2.23 -11.99 14.20
N MET A 48 -2.20 -10.85 14.89
CA MET A 48 -3.43 -10.13 15.24
C MET A 48 -4.13 -9.58 13.99
N MET A 49 -3.38 -9.04 13.02
CA MET A 49 -3.91 -8.53 11.76
C MET A 49 -4.57 -9.65 10.95
N ILE A 50 -3.90 -10.79 10.78
CA ILE A 50 -4.45 -11.96 10.09
C ILE A 50 -5.74 -12.44 10.75
N ARG A 51 -5.76 -12.60 12.08
CA ARG A 51 -6.95 -13.02 12.82
C ARG A 51 -8.10 -12.01 12.69
N ARG A 52 -7.78 -10.72 12.65
CA ARG A 52 -8.78 -9.68 12.44
C ARG A 52 -9.35 -9.77 11.03
N ALA A 53 -8.52 -9.91 10.01
CA ALA A 53 -8.94 -10.05 8.62
C ALA A 53 -9.90 -11.24 8.45
N GLU A 54 -9.54 -12.40 8.98
CA GLU A 54 -10.36 -13.61 8.89
C GLU A 54 -11.71 -13.47 9.63
N ARG A 55 -11.75 -12.75 10.75
CA ARG A 55 -13.02 -12.43 11.43
C ARG A 55 -13.91 -11.48 10.61
N LEU A 56 -13.35 -10.70 9.73
CA LEU A 56 -14.06 -9.82 8.79
C LEU A 56 -14.43 -10.54 7.49
N GLY A 57 -14.19 -11.86 7.40
CA GLY A 57 -14.46 -12.67 6.22
C GLY A 57 -13.42 -12.52 5.10
N ILE A 58 -12.27 -11.91 5.39
CA ILE A 58 -11.15 -11.78 4.44
C ILE A 58 -10.33 -13.08 4.51
N PRO A 59 -10.25 -13.89 3.45
CA PRO A 59 -9.66 -15.22 3.50
C PRO A 59 -8.13 -15.17 3.38
N TRP A 60 -7.45 -14.54 4.37
CA TRP A 60 -6.02 -14.24 4.32
C TRP A 60 -5.16 -15.48 4.03
N ARG A 61 -5.28 -16.51 4.87
CA ARG A 61 -4.41 -17.70 4.73
C ARG A 61 -4.73 -18.49 3.48
N GLU A 62 -5.99 -18.58 3.12
CA GLU A 62 -6.43 -19.28 1.91
C GLU A 62 -5.86 -18.61 0.65
N GLN A 63 -6.00 -17.29 0.52
CA GLN A 63 -5.52 -16.54 -0.63
C GLN A 63 -3.98 -16.58 -0.73
N VAL A 64 -3.27 -16.36 0.37
CA VAL A 64 -1.79 -16.45 0.39
C VAL A 64 -1.32 -17.86 0.04
N SER A 65 -2.00 -18.91 0.55
CA SER A 65 -1.69 -20.28 0.21
C SER A 65 -1.95 -20.58 -1.28
N ALA A 66 -3.04 -20.06 -1.84
CA ALA A 66 -3.35 -20.23 -3.26
C ALA A 66 -2.27 -19.61 -4.15
N TYR A 67 -1.83 -18.38 -3.84
CA TYR A 67 -0.72 -17.75 -4.56
C TYR A 67 0.59 -18.52 -4.42
N GLY A 68 0.90 -19.03 -3.22
CA GLY A 68 2.11 -19.81 -2.95
C GLY A 68 2.15 -21.18 -3.67
N GLN A 69 1.02 -21.67 -4.19
CA GLN A 69 0.94 -22.92 -4.94
C GLN A 69 1.14 -22.73 -6.46
N LEU A 70 1.13 -21.48 -6.93
CA LEU A 70 1.36 -21.19 -8.33
C LEU A 70 2.84 -21.27 -8.68
N ASP A 71 3.14 -21.73 -9.90
CA ASP A 71 4.50 -21.69 -10.43
C ASP A 71 4.78 -20.28 -11.01
N TRP A 72 5.43 -19.45 -10.21
CA TRP A 72 5.79 -18.09 -10.59
C TRP A 72 7.07 -18.02 -11.42
N ASP A 73 7.89 -19.04 -11.46
CA ASP A 73 9.20 -19.05 -12.10
C ASP A 73 9.17 -18.66 -13.58
N PRO A 74 8.25 -19.16 -14.41
CA PRO A 74 8.18 -18.75 -15.82
C PRO A 74 7.91 -17.26 -16.00
N LEU A 75 6.92 -16.74 -15.24
CA LEU A 75 6.55 -15.32 -15.29
C LEU A 75 7.65 -14.42 -14.73
N TRP A 76 8.29 -14.87 -13.65
CA TRP A 76 9.42 -14.14 -13.07
C TRP A 76 10.57 -13.99 -14.07
N ARG A 77 10.95 -15.05 -14.78
CA ARG A 77 12.02 -15.01 -15.79
C ARG A 77 11.69 -14.09 -16.97
N GLU A 78 10.41 -13.96 -17.31
CA GLU A 78 9.95 -13.08 -18.40
C GLU A 78 10.08 -11.60 -18.03
N VAL A 79 9.80 -11.24 -16.78
CA VAL A 79 9.71 -9.83 -16.34
C VAL A 79 10.94 -9.35 -15.54
N ASN A 80 11.75 -10.28 -15.02
CA ASN A 80 12.90 -9.93 -14.19
C ASN A 80 14.03 -9.31 -15.01
N ASP A 81 14.42 -8.11 -14.66
CA ASP A 81 15.64 -7.47 -15.18
C ASP A 81 16.75 -7.55 -14.13
N ALA A 82 17.69 -8.46 -14.35
CA ALA A 82 18.83 -8.68 -13.45
C ALA A 82 19.83 -7.49 -13.41
N SER A 83 19.69 -6.50 -14.28
CA SER A 83 20.51 -5.29 -14.27
C SER A 83 20.01 -4.24 -13.25
N LEU A 84 18.78 -4.38 -12.77
CA LEU A 84 18.20 -3.46 -11.79
C LEU A 84 18.88 -3.62 -10.42
N THR A 85 19.24 -2.49 -9.85
CA THR A 85 19.79 -2.41 -8.49
C THR A 85 18.84 -1.59 -7.65
N TYR A 86 18.26 -2.20 -6.62
CA TYR A 86 17.38 -1.51 -5.70
C TYR A 86 18.17 -0.75 -4.63
N PRO A 87 17.75 0.46 -4.24
CA PRO A 87 18.30 1.17 -3.10
C PRO A 87 18.20 0.34 -1.82
N ALA A 88 19.17 0.50 -0.91
CA ALA A 88 19.25 -0.30 0.31
C ALA A 88 18.00 -0.21 1.22
N ASN A 89 17.28 0.92 1.19
CA ASN A 89 16.05 1.09 1.95
C ASN A 89 14.89 0.20 1.45
N TYR A 90 14.88 -0.21 0.17
CA TYR A 90 13.88 -1.16 -0.35
C TYR A 90 14.14 -2.60 0.10
N GLN A 91 15.41 -2.91 0.42
CA GLN A 91 15.85 -4.23 0.86
C GLN A 91 15.90 -4.36 2.39
N ALA A 92 15.70 -3.25 3.11
CA ALA A 92 15.67 -3.25 4.57
C ALA A 92 14.37 -3.87 5.10
N SER A 93 14.45 -4.54 6.26
CA SER A 93 13.27 -5.09 6.94
C SER A 93 12.21 -4.01 7.15
N PHE A 94 10.98 -4.28 6.70
CA PHE A 94 9.87 -3.34 6.75
C PHE A 94 8.54 -4.08 6.90
N HIS A 95 7.60 -3.54 7.68
CA HIS A 95 6.25 -4.10 7.93
C HIS A 95 6.23 -5.57 8.40
N GLY A 96 7.34 -6.06 8.96
CA GLY A 96 7.45 -7.43 9.44
C GLY A 96 7.94 -8.44 8.40
N TYR A 97 8.39 -7.97 7.26
CA TYR A 97 9.12 -8.77 6.28
C TYR A 97 10.62 -8.50 6.41
N ASP A 98 11.41 -9.54 6.65
CA ASP A 98 12.87 -9.42 6.86
C ASP A 98 13.58 -8.92 5.59
N ALA A 99 13.10 -9.33 4.43
CA ALA A 99 13.61 -8.89 3.12
C ALA A 99 12.94 -7.59 2.61
N GLY A 100 12.22 -6.85 3.46
CA GLY A 100 11.45 -5.68 3.04
C GLY A 100 10.27 -6.05 2.14
N HIS A 101 9.83 -5.12 1.31
CA HIS A 101 8.69 -5.35 0.42
C HIS A 101 9.04 -6.10 -0.87
N LEU A 102 10.33 -6.27 -1.19
CA LEU A 102 10.79 -6.99 -2.37
C LEU A 102 10.85 -8.51 -2.12
N CYS A 103 9.75 -9.09 -1.67
CA CYS A 103 9.62 -10.52 -1.44
C CYS A 103 8.22 -11.04 -1.80
N TRP A 104 8.15 -12.30 -2.16
CA TRP A 104 6.90 -12.97 -2.53
C TRP A 104 5.85 -12.91 -1.43
N GLU A 105 6.26 -13.03 -0.17
CA GLU A 105 5.36 -12.98 0.97
C GLU A 105 4.63 -11.64 1.03
N ALA A 106 5.35 -10.52 0.87
CA ALA A 106 4.75 -9.19 0.82
C ALA A 106 3.77 -9.03 -0.36
N ALA A 107 4.14 -9.53 -1.54
CA ALA A 107 3.31 -9.48 -2.72
C ALA A 107 2.01 -10.29 -2.55
N PHE A 108 2.09 -11.51 -2.01
CA PHE A 108 0.93 -12.39 -1.81
C PHE A 108 -0.04 -11.87 -0.74
N GLU A 109 0.47 -11.14 0.25
CA GLU A 109 -0.33 -10.59 1.33
C GLU A 109 -0.92 -9.22 1.03
N PHE A 110 -0.43 -8.52 0.01
CA PHE A 110 -0.79 -7.12 -0.24
C PHE A 110 -2.28 -6.89 -0.39
N GLU A 111 -2.98 -7.69 -1.17
CA GLU A 111 -4.42 -7.54 -1.40
C GLU A 111 -5.24 -7.77 -0.14
N VAL A 112 -4.99 -8.87 0.58
CA VAL A 112 -5.72 -9.19 1.81
C VAL A 112 -5.40 -8.21 2.93
N ALA A 113 -4.17 -7.68 2.99
CA ALA A 113 -3.78 -6.64 3.92
C ALA A 113 -4.52 -5.32 3.59
N SER A 114 -4.60 -4.94 2.33
CA SER A 114 -5.33 -3.76 1.88
C SER A 114 -6.82 -3.85 2.25
N ASN A 115 -7.46 -4.99 2.00
CA ASN A 115 -8.84 -5.23 2.41
C ASN A 115 -9.01 -5.13 3.93
N ALA A 116 -8.09 -5.70 4.72
CA ALA A 116 -8.16 -5.63 6.19
C ALA A 116 -7.99 -4.22 6.74
N VAL A 117 -7.17 -3.39 6.10
CA VAL A 117 -6.94 -1.99 6.46
C VAL A 117 -8.16 -1.14 6.10
N HIS A 118 -8.78 -1.37 4.95
CA HIS A 118 -9.89 -0.56 4.44
C HIS A 118 -11.27 -1.01 4.95
N ALA A 119 -11.39 -2.21 5.53
CA ALA A 119 -12.64 -2.73 6.07
C ALA A 119 -13.36 -1.80 7.07
N PRO A 120 -12.68 -1.02 7.94
CA PRO A 120 -13.37 -0.07 8.81
C PRO A 120 -14.04 1.10 8.07
N LEU A 121 -13.58 1.42 6.85
CA LEU A 121 -14.14 2.49 6.02
C LEU A 121 -15.35 2.01 5.21
N TYR A 122 -15.38 0.72 4.89
CA TYR A 122 -16.42 0.07 4.07
C TYR A 122 -16.85 -1.26 4.71
N PRO A 123 -17.42 -1.23 5.93
CA PRO A 123 -17.71 -2.47 6.67
C PRO A 123 -18.71 -3.38 5.94
N GLU A 124 -19.60 -2.80 5.13
CA GLU A 124 -20.57 -3.54 4.31
C GLU A 124 -19.94 -4.26 3.11
N ALA A 125 -18.75 -3.83 2.68
CA ALA A 125 -18.04 -4.44 1.56
C ALA A 125 -17.23 -5.69 1.97
N GLY A 126 -16.93 -5.86 3.26
CA GLY A 126 -16.21 -7.01 3.79
C GLY A 126 -14.90 -7.28 3.05
N PRO A 127 -14.74 -8.45 2.41
CA PRO A 127 -13.54 -8.81 1.64
C PRO A 127 -13.25 -7.92 0.43
N ALA A 128 -14.22 -7.10 -0.02
CA ALA A 128 -14.08 -6.19 -1.15
C ALA A 128 -13.87 -4.73 -0.73
N SER A 129 -13.40 -4.49 0.50
CA SER A 129 -13.25 -3.13 1.06
C SER A 129 -12.25 -2.28 0.29
N ASP A 130 -11.16 -2.85 -0.19
CA ASP A 130 -10.18 -2.14 -1.03
C ASP A 130 -10.76 -1.76 -2.40
N GLN A 131 -11.50 -2.66 -3.02
CA GLN A 131 -12.22 -2.39 -4.27
C GLN A 131 -13.27 -1.28 -4.09
N ALA A 132 -13.98 -1.27 -2.97
CA ALA A 132 -14.95 -0.22 -2.66
C ALA A 132 -14.27 1.15 -2.50
N LEU A 133 -13.12 1.22 -1.82
CA LEU A 133 -12.31 2.44 -1.71
C LEU A 133 -11.86 2.92 -3.08
N ARG A 134 -11.29 2.05 -3.91
CA ARG A 134 -10.81 2.40 -5.27
C ARG A 134 -11.96 2.88 -6.15
N ALA A 135 -13.10 2.21 -6.13
CA ALA A 135 -14.29 2.64 -6.86
C ALA A 135 -14.79 4.01 -6.38
N GLY A 136 -14.73 4.30 -5.08
CA GLY A 136 -15.03 5.62 -4.52
C GLY A 136 -14.10 6.70 -5.04
N TYR A 137 -12.81 6.45 -5.01
CA TYR A 137 -11.78 7.32 -5.56
C TYR A 137 -11.96 7.59 -7.05
N GLN A 138 -12.19 6.55 -7.85
CA GLN A 138 -12.41 6.66 -9.29
C GLN A 138 -13.66 7.49 -9.62
N ARG A 139 -14.77 7.31 -8.88
CA ARG A 139 -15.96 8.15 -9.05
C ARG A 139 -15.68 9.62 -8.75
N ALA A 140 -14.93 9.89 -7.67
CA ALA A 140 -14.55 11.26 -7.32
C ALA A 140 -13.65 11.87 -8.40
N LEU A 141 -12.69 11.12 -8.93
CA LEU A 141 -11.82 11.55 -10.03
C LEU A 141 -12.63 11.88 -11.29
N LEU A 142 -13.50 10.97 -11.72
CA LEU A 142 -14.37 11.15 -12.89
C LEU A 142 -15.25 12.39 -12.78
N ALA A 143 -15.75 12.70 -11.59
CA ALA A 143 -16.58 13.89 -11.37
C ALA A 143 -15.84 15.21 -11.61
N HIS A 144 -14.50 15.20 -11.60
CA HIS A 144 -13.65 16.38 -11.81
C HIS A 144 -12.97 16.41 -13.18
N LEU A 145 -13.06 15.35 -13.97
CA LEU A 145 -12.51 15.29 -15.31
C LEU A 145 -13.54 15.79 -16.33
N PRO A 146 -13.15 16.65 -17.28
CA PRO A 146 -14.06 17.13 -18.34
C PRO A 146 -14.49 16.02 -19.30
N GLN A 147 -13.66 14.97 -19.42
CA GLN A 147 -13.91 13.78 -20.24
C GLN A 147 -13.10 12.61 -19.68
N PRO A 148 -13.43 11.35 -20.02
CA PRO A 148 -12.62 10.19 -19.65
C PRO A 148 -11.18 10.34 -20.16
N PRO A 149 -10.17 9.92 -19.38
CA PRO A 149 -8.78 10.05 -19.77
C PRO A 149 -8.45 9.13 -20.95
N ALA A 150 -7.59 9.58 -21.87
CA ALA A 150 -7.03 8.74 -22.93
C ALA A 150 -5.76 7.99 -22.45
N ALA A 151 -5.08 8.51 -21.42
CA ALA A 151 -3.92 7.91 -20.80
C ALA A 151 -3.91 8.18 -19.29
N VAL A 152 -3.42 7.22 -18.51
CA VAL A 152 -3.27 7.32 -17.04
C VAL A 152 -1.89 6.82 -16.65
N LEU A 153 -1.21 7.56 -15.80
CA LEU A 153 0.01 7.13 -15.14
C LEU A 153 -0.31 6.85 -13.67
N ASP A 154 -0.14 5.59 -13.24
CA ASP A 154 -0.28 5.14 -11.86
C ASP A 154 1.12 5.03 -11.24
N LEU A 155 1.42 5.93 -10.32
CA LEU A 155 2.70 5.96 -9.59
C LEU A 155 2.56 5.25 -8.25
N HIS A 156 3.59 4.50 -7.85
CA HIS A 156 3.59 3.64 -6.65
C HIS A 156 2.48 2.59 -6.69
N CYS A 157 2.41 1.88 -7.80
CA CYS A 157 1.36 0.91 -8.06
C CYS A 157 1.49 -0.38 -7.24
N THR A 158 2.62 -0.63 -6.60
CA THR A 158 2.95 -1.85 -5.85
C THR A 158 2.69 -3.12 -6.67
N VAL A 159 1.74 -3.97 -6.27
CA VAL A 159 1.34 -5.19 -7.03
C VAL A 159 0.30 -4.90 -8.13
N GLY A 160 0.07 -3.62 -8.47
CA GLY A 160 -0.77 -3.21 -9.59
C GLY A 160 -2.28 -3.18 -9.35
N LEU A 161 -2.78 -3.36 -8.12
CA LEU A 161 -4.24 -3.38 -7.85
C LEU A 161 -4.94 -2.10 -8.31
N SER A 162 -4.30 -0.92 -8.15
CA SER A 162 -4.80 0.36 -8.65
C SER A 162 -4.82 0.41 -10.17
N ALA A 163 -3.74 -0.04 -10.81
CA ALA A 163 -3.63 -0.06 -12.27
C ALA A 163 -4.70 -0.96 -12.91
N PHE A 164 -4.93 -2.17 -12.36
CA PHE A 164 -6.00 -3.06 -12.83
C PHE A 164 -7.39 -2.44 -12.65
N ALA A 165 -7.63 -1.78 -11.52
CA ALA A 165 -8.89 -1.09 -11.26
C ALA A 165 -9.10 0.09 -12.23
N LEU A 166 -8.05 0.85 -12.54
CA LEU A 166 -8.07 1.93 -13.54
C LEU A 166 -8.32 1.39 -14.95
N ALA A 167 -7.68 0.28 -15.34
CA ALA A 167 -7.91 -0.35 -16.63
C ALA A 167 -9.37 -0.83 -16.80
N ALA A 168 -9.96 -1.36 -15.73
CA ALA A 168 -11.38 -1.74 -15.73
C ALA A 168 -12.32 -0.52 -15.81
N ALA A 169 -11.98 0.59 -15.13
CA ALA A 169 -12.78 1.81 -15.13
C ALA A 169 -12.65 2.62 -16.44
N PHE A 170 -11.52 2.55 -17.10
CA PHE A 170 -11.19 3.30 -18.32
C PHE A 170 -10.68 2.36 -19.44
N PRO A 171 -11.54 1.50 -19.99
CA PRO A 171 -11.10 0.44 -20.92
C PRO A 171 -10.52 0.96 -22.25
N GLN A 172 -10.67 2.26 -22.54
CA GLN A 172 -10.12 2.91 -23.73
C GLN A 172 -8.82 3.68 -23.42
N ALA A 173 -8.42 3.78 -22.15
CA ALA A 173 -7.22 4.51 -21.77
C ALA A 173 -5.98 3.62 -21.82
N ALA A 174 -4.85 4.21 -22.21
CA ALA A 174 -3.54 3.58 -22.01
C ALA A 174 -3.15 3.73 -20.54
N ILE A 175 -3.01 2.62 -19.80
CA ILE A 175 -2.60 2.62 -18.40
C ILE A 175 -1.12 2.29 -18.33
N THR A 176 -0.33 3.18 -17.73
CA THR A 176 1.08 2.95 -17.39
C THR A 176 1.19 2.89 -15.87
N ALA A 177 1.70 1.79 -15.35
CA ALA A 177 1.93 1.59 -13.92
C ALA A 177 3.43 1.57 -13.63
N MET A 178 3.85 2.24 -12.56
CA MET A 178 5.26 2.35 -12.16
C MET A 178 5.38 2.33 -10.63
N ASP A 179 6.32 1.54 -10.12
CA ASP A 179 6.67 1.46 -8.70
C ASP A 179 8.16 1.61 -8.48
#